data_d4c3fa3def33e7d0e2697344282d7a85
#
_entry.id   d4c3fa3def33e7d0e2697344282d7a85
#
_cell.length_a   1.000
_cell.length_b   1.000
_cell.length_c   1.000
_cell.angle_alpha   90.00
_cell.angle_beta   90.00
_cell.angle_gamma   90.00
#
_symmetry.space_group_name_H-M   'P 1'
#
loop_
_entity.id
_entity.type
_entity.pdbx_description
1 polymer ?
#
loop_
_entity_poly.entity_id
_entity_poly.type
_entity_poly.pdbx_seq_one_letter_code
_entity_poly.pdbx_strand_id
1 'polypeptide(L)'
;MSRLSLFVLGFAAALAAAEPAVVVRETADMPSVAPTWVARFNKESVPECSALWASPSQPGLYWTLSDSGAKPRLSALRADGSFAAGPSGPWRTVELKGATNVDWEAITGDASGRMVVCDFGNNISLRKELALYLLAEPVLGTDAVADFRKVTFAWPDQKAFPDPELAHDCEAAFMVGGRLYLLTQHRRDTLTDLWRVDLPAPGAADKVVPVKVGRLDAKGMVTDAAVSPDGKRLAVLTYTFVWVFDLPATGEAFFSGPARSAPLSLPALSWQVEGCSWLDDATLLLGSEQGDLFRLPLAALKEAK
;
A
#
# COMPACT_ATOMS: atom_id res chain seq x y z
N MET A 1 19.68 -31.25 -56.09
CA MET A 1 19.82 -31.73 -54.69
C MET A 1 19.29 -30.64 -53.78
N SER A 2 18.04 -30.74 -53.42
CA SER A 2 17.34 -29.75 -52.55
C SER A 2 17.54 -30.11 -51.10
N ARG A 3 18.11 -29.20 -50.29
CA ARG A 3 18.24 -29.36 -48.86
C ARG A 3 16.97 -28.83 -48.16
N LEU A 4 16.24 -29.75 -47.58
CA LEU A 4 15.08 -29.45 -46.73
C LEU A 4 15.60 -29.06 -45.35
N SER A 5 15.46 -27.80 -44.96
CA SER A 5 15.78 -27.35 -43.58
C SER A 5 14.54 -27.55 -42.72
N LEU A 6 14.69 -28.45 -41.76
CA LEU A 6 13.65 -28.72 -40.75
C LEU A 6 13.73 -27.64 -39.63
N PHE A 7 12.77 -26.76 -39.56
CA PHE A 7 12.60 -25.84 -38.41
C PHE A 7 11.90 -26.59 -37.27
N VAL A 8 12.63 -26.85 -36.19
CA VAL A 8 12.06 -27.36 -34.94
C VAL A 8 11.60 -26.14 -34.15
N LEU A 9 10.28 -25.91 -34.10
CA LEU A 9 9.67 -24.97 -33.18
C LEU A 9 9.66 -25.58 -31.79
N GLY A 10 10.60 -25.15 -30.93
CA GLY A 10 10.59 -25.48 -29.52
C GLY A 10 9.47 -24.70 -28.82
N PHE A 11 8.39 -25.38 -28.44
CA PHE A 11 7.43 -24.86 -27.49
C PHE A 11 8.08 -24.87 -26.10
N ALA A 12 8.50 -23.72 -25.60
CA ALA A 12 8.80 -23.54 -24.18
C ALA A 12 7.46 -23.51 -23.45
N ALA A 13 7.09 -24.62 -22.83
CA ALA A 13 6.00 -24.63 -21.87
C ALA A 13 6.46 -23.80 -20.66
N ALA A 14 5.85 -22.62 -20.46
CA ALA A 14 5.99 -21.90 -19.21
C ALA A 14 5.37 -22.76 -18.11
N LEU A 15 6.21 -23.31 -17.21
CA LEU A 15 5.71 -23.89 -15.98
C LEU A 15 4.98 -22.78 -15.23
N ALA A 16 3.68 -22.92 -15.02
CA ALA A 16 2.95 -22.06 -14.10
C ALA A 16 3.60 -22.25 -12.72
N ALA A 17 4.09 -21.15 -12.14
CA ALA A 17 4.58 -21.18 -10.77
C ALA A 17 3.46 -21.67 -9.86
N ALA A 18 3.77 -22.52 -8.88
CA ALA A 18 2.79 -23.00 -7.92
C ALA A 18 2.29 -21.79 -7.10
N GLU A 19 0.98 -21.76 -6.82
CA GLU A 19 0.39 -20.75 -5.93
C GLU A 19 1.08 -20.78 -4.56
N PRO A 20 1.47 -19.61 -4.00
CA PRO A 20 2.04 -19.56 -2.67
C PRO A 20 1.08 -20.10 -1.62
N ALA A 21 1.62 -20.86 -0.65
CA ALA A 21 0.82 -21.31 0.48
C ALA A 21 0.34 -20.10 1.32
N VAL A 22 -0.87 -20.22 1.85
CA VAL A 22 -1.41 -19.21 2.77
C VAL A 22 -0.69 -19.32 4.12
N VAL A 23 -0.11 -18.22 4.58
CA VAL A 23 0.38 -18.12 5.96
C VAL A 23 -0.83 -17.83 6.86
N VAL A 24 -1.07 -18.73 7.80
CA VAL A 24 -2.11 -18.59 8.82
C VAL A 24 -1.42 -18.50 10.18
N ARG A 25 -1.82 -17.52 10.98
CA ARG A 25 -1.31 -17.29 12.33
C ARG A 25 -2.43 -17.50 13.34
N GLU A 26 -2.08 -18.06 14.49
CA GLU A 26 -3.01 -18.16 15.61
C GLU A 26 -3.15 -16.79 16.28
N THR A 27 -4.40 -16.32 16.38
CA THR A 27 -4.77 -15.04 16.98
C THR A 27 -5.90 -15.20 17.99
N ALA A 28 -6.30 -16.45 18.27
CA ALA A 28 -7.32 -16.76 19.28
C ALA A 28 -6.88 -16.18 20.64
N ASP A 29 -7.85 -15.59 21.35
CA ASP A 29 -7.66 -15.02 22.70
C ASP A 29 -6.72 -13.80 22.77
N MET A 30 -6.38 -13.15 21.66
CA MET A 30 -5.65 -11.88 21.69
C MET A 30 -6.56 -10.76 22.21
N PRO A 31 -6.14 -10.01 23.26
CA PRO A 31 -6.88 -8.84 23.70
C PRO A 31 -6.86 -7.77 22.60
N SER A 32 -8.00 -7.12 22.38
CA SER A 32 -8.06 -5.96 21.49
C SER A 32 -7.29 -4.78 22.09
N VAL A 33 -6.69 -3.98 21.21
CA VAL A 33 -5.99 -2.74 21.59
C VAL A 33 -6.75 -1.54 21.06
N ALA A 34 -6.91 -0.53 21.90
CA ALA A 34 -7.44 0.77 21.50
C ALA A 34 -6.25 1.69 21.19
N PRO A 35 -6.05 2.10 19.94
CA PRO A 35 -5.04 3.10 19.64
C PRO A 35 -5.42 4.44 20.25
N THR A 36 -4.41 5.22 20.65
CA THR A 36 -4.63 6.53 21.28
C THR A 36 -4.96 7.56 20.22
N TRP A 37 -6.12 8.18 20.31
CA TRP A 37 -6.48 9.33 19.46
C TRP A 37 -5.50 10.49 19.67
N VAL A 38 -5.09 11.13 18.60
CA VAL A 38 -4.11 12.24 18.62
C VAL A 38 -4.76 13.53 18.17
N ALA A 39 -5.38 13.50 16.98
CA ALA A 39 -5.86 14.70 16.30
C ALA A 39 -6.92 14.35 15.26
N ARG A 40 -7.58 15.38 14.77
CA ARG A 40 -8.40 15.32 13.56
C ARG A 40 -7.89 16.36 12.56
N PHE A 41 -7.64 15.93 11.32
CA PHE A 41 -7.26 16.83 10.25
C PHE A 41 -8.49 17.33 9.48
N ASN A 42 -8.29 18.40 8.70
CA ASN A 42 -9.37 19.03 7.91
C ASN A 42 -9.73 18.17 6.69
N LYS A 43 -10.94 17.63 6.67
CA LYS A 43 -11.50 16.81 5.59
C LYS A 43 -11.76 17.56 4.27
N GLU A 44 -11.79 18.88 4.25
CA GLU A 44 -11.91 19.63 2.98
C GLU A 44 -10.70 19.42 2.06
N SER A 45 -9.52 19.15 2.64
CA SER A 45 -8.29 18.89 1.89
C SER A 45 -8.08 17.40 1.62
N VAL A 46 -8.58 16.53 2.50
CA VAL A 46 -8.52 15.06 2.40
C VAL A 46 -9.89 14.52 2.83
N PRO A 47 -10.85 14.44 1.92
CA PRO A 47 -12.21 13.96 2.20
C PRO A 47 -12.25 12.56 2.79
N GLU A 48 -11.44 11.65 2.26
CA GLU A 48 -11.36 10.23 2.61
C GLU A 48 -9.88 9.82 2.56
N CYS A 49 -9.29 9.62 3.75
CA CYS A 49 -7.87 9.28 3.88
C CYS A 49 -7.67 7.80 3.60
N SER A 50 -7.05 7.47 2.48
CA SER A 50 -6.78 6.10 2.03
C SER A 50 -5.33 5.67 2.18
N ALA A 51 -4.42 6.54 2.60
CA ALA A 51 -3.01 6.18 2.79
C ALA A 51 -2.29 7.13 3.73
N LEU A 52 -1.21 6.66 4.35
CA LEU A 52 -0.23 7.48 5.05
C LEU A 52 1.19 7.02 4.73
N TRP A 53 2.02 7.90 4.19
CA TRP A 53 3.43 7.59 3.94
C TRP A 53 4.35 8.63 4.58
N ALA A 54 5.19 8.19 5.52
CA ALA A 54 6.19 9.07 6.16
C ALA A 54 7.25 9.49 5.13
N SER A 55 7.45 10.79 5.00
CA SER A 55 8.47 11.35 4.12
C SER A 55 9.88 10.97 4.59
N PRO A 56 10.71 10.34 3.76
CA PRO A 56 12.10 10.07 4.11
C PRO A 56 12.99 11.31 4.00
N SER A 57 12.62 12.28 3.16
CA SER A 57 13.42 13.49 2.90
C SER A 57 12.98 14.69 3.74
N GLN A 58 11.78 14.69 4.29
CA GLN A 58 11.17 15.79 5.05
C GLN A 58 10.67 15.28 6.41
N PRO A 59 11.52 15.12 7.41
CA PRO A 59 11.18 14.50 8.69
C PRO A 59 9.96 15.10 9.38
N GLY A 60 9.07 14.24 9.87
CA GLY A 60 7.82 14.63 10.53
C GLY A 60 6.69 15.03 9.57
N LEU A 61 6.89 14.84 8.26
CA LEU A 61 5.88 14.99 7.24
C LEU A 61 5.30 13.63 6.86
N TYR A 62 3.99 13.57 6.64
CA TYR A 62 3.26 12.40 6.16
C TYR A 62 2.46 12.79 4.93
N TRP A 63 2.70 12.09 3.84
CA TRP A 63 1.89 12.21 2.64
C TRP A 63 0.63 11.37 2.78
N THR A 64 -0.48 11.95 2.33
CA THR A 64 -1.78 11.27 2.24
C THR A 64 -2.49 11.66 0.95
N LEU A 65 -3.48 10.89 0.59
CA LEU A 65 -4.35 11.12 -0.56
C LEU A 65 -5.81 10.84 -0.18
N SER A 66 -6.71 11.14 -1.09
CA SER A 66 -8.11 10.73 -0.98
C SER A 66 -8.43 9.68 -2.00
N ASP A 67 -9.30 8.80 -1.62
CA ASP A 67 -9.94 7.74 -2.36
C ASP A 67 -10.63 8.21 -3.66
N SER A 68 -11.38 7.34 -4.26
CA SER A 68 -12.05 7.45 -5.56
C SER A 68 -12.86 8.73 -5.74
N GLY A 69 -12.89 9.25 -6.97
CA GLY A 69 -13.65 10.45 -7.34
C GLY A 69 -13.08 11.77 -6.83
N ALA A 70 -12.04 11.75 -6.00
CA ALA A 70 -11.33 12.95 -5.57
C ALA A 70 -10.41 13.48 -6.69
N LYS A 71 -9.95 14.73 -6.55
CA LYS A 71 -8.94 15.29 -7.45
C LYS A 71 -7.60 14.55 -7.26
N PRO A 72 -6.77 14.41 -8.31
CA PRO A 72 -5.46 13.77 -8.22
C PRO A 72 -4.47 14.64 -7.44
N ARG A 73 -4.57 14.62 -6.12
CA ARG A 73 -3.82 15.47 -5.20
C ARG A 73 -3.24 14.69 -4.05
N LEU A 74 -2.03 15.07 -3.66
CA LEU A 74 -1.38 14.65 -2.43
C LEU A 74 -1.53 15.76 -1.39
N SER A 75 -1.71 15.38 -0.14
CA SER A 75 -1.72 16.30 1.00
C SER A 75 -0.59 15.96 1.96
N ALA A 76 0.00 16.98 2.56
CA ALA A 76 1.09 16.82 3.51
C ALA A 76 0.62 17.15 4.92
N LEU A 77 0.65 16.14 5.79
CA LEU A 77 0.23 16.21 7.19
C LEU A 77 1.43 16.12 8.14
N ARG A 78 1.27 16.66 9.33
CA ARG A 78 2.07 16.34 10.51
C ARG A 78 1.32 15.38 11.43
N ALA A 79 2.05 14.73 12.32
CA ALA A 79 1.46 13.79 13.24
C ALA A 79 0.45 14.41 14.23
N ASP A 80 0.38 15.73 14.35
CA ASP A 80 -0.61 16.47 15.13
C ASP A 80 -1.86 16.86 14.32
N GLY A 81 -2.01 16.36 13.10
CA GLY A 81 -3.15 16.64 12.22
C GLY A 81 -3.10 18.00 11.51
N SER A 82 -2.08 18.82 11.76
CA SER A 82 -1.89 20.07 11.02
C SER A 82 -1.35 19.78 9.61
N PHE A 83 -1.72 20.62 8.65
CA PHE A 83 -1.09 20.59 7.33
C PHE A 83 0.28 21.26 7.38
N ALA A 84 1.25 20.67 6.67
CA ALA A 84 2.56 21.28 6.57
C ALA A 84 2.48 22.62 5.83
N ALA A 85 3.16 23.63 6.37
CA ALA A 85 3.28 24.94 5.75
C ALA A 85 4.53 25.02 4.88
N GLY A 86 4.41 25.68 3.74
CA GLY A 86 5.53 26.00 2.86
C GLY A 86 5.99 27.46 3.02
N PRO A 87 7.03 27.88 2.30
CA PRO A 87 7.53 29.25 2.33
C PRO A 87 6.50 30.34 1.94
N SER A 88 5.49 29.97 1.16
CA SER A 88 4.46 30.88 0.64
C SER A 88 3.15 30.87 1.42
N GLY A 89 3.11 30.20 2.59
CA GLY A 89 1.89 30.10 3.42
C GLY A 89 1.46 28.66 3.68
N PRO A 90 0.21 28.42 4.10
CA PRO A 90 -0.26 27.06 4.41
C PRO A 90 -0.31 26.23 3.12
N TRP A 91 0.64 25.32 2.99
CA TRP A 91 0.70 24.38 1.89
C TRP A 91 -0.13 23.13 2.26
N ARG A 92 -1.17 22.86 1.48
CA ARG A 92 -2.14 21.83 1.82
C ARG A 92 -2.14 20.66 0.86
N THR A 93 -2.01 20.94 -0.43
CA THR A 93 -2.13 19.90 -1.47
C THR A 93 -1.16 20.14 -2.61
N VAL A 94 -0.71 19.04 -3.23
CA VAL A 94 0.08 19.01 -4.47
C VAL A 94 -0.73 18.29 -5.53
N GLU A 95 -1.03 18.97 -6.62
CA GLU A 95 -1.75 18.39 -7.75
C GLU A 95 -0.78 17.59 -8.65
N LEU A 96 -1.12 16.36 -8.99
CA LEU A 96 -0.46 15.60 -10.06
C LEU A 96 -1.12 15.98 -11.39
N LYS A 97 -0.59 17.00 -12.07
CA LYS A 97 -1.15 17.53 -13.31
C LYS A 97 -1.12 16.51 -14.44
N GLY A 98 -2.29 16.14 -14.93
CA GLY A 98 -2.45 15.15 -15.98
C GLY A 98 -2.63 13.72 -15.47
N ALA A 99 -2.53 13.49 -14.17
CA ALA A 99 -2.97 12.24 -13.56
C ALA A 99 -4.51 12.18 -13.47
N THR A 100 -5.02 10.97 -13.30
CA THR A 100 -6.44 10.71 -13.02
C THR A 100 -6.50 9.96 -11.69
N ASN A 101 -7.37 10.35 -10.79
CA ASN A 101 -7.75 9.53 -9.65
C ASN A 101 -9.01 8.75 -10.06
N VAL A 102 -8.84 7.47 -10.37
CA VAL A 102 -9.96 6.56 -10.58
C VAL A 102 -10.33 5.91 -9.24
N ASP A 103 -9.29 5.43 -8.53
CA ASP A 103 -9.43 4.74 -7.25
C ASP A 103 -8.05 4.66 -6.58
N TRP A 104 -7.61 5.81 -6.03
CA TRP A 104 -6.28 5.92 -5.39
C TRP A 104 -6.33 5.40 -3.97
N GLU A 105 -5.53 4.35 -3.67
CA GLU A 105 -5.61 3.66 -2.38
C GLU A 105 -4.29 3.65 -1.61
N ALA A 106 -3.16 3.86 -2.25
CA ALA A 106 -1.89 3.80 -1.52
C ALA A 106 -0.86 4.84 -1.99
N ILE A 107 0.00 5.24 -1.07
CA ILE A 107 1.26 5.94 -1.33
C ILE A 107 2.38 5.15 -0.68
N THR A 108 3.44 4.90 -1.44
CA THR A 108 4.67 4.33 -0.89
C THR A 108 5.89 4.94 -1.55
N GLY A 109 7.06 4.58 -1.09
CA GLY A 109 8.31 5.04 -1.69
C GLY A 109 9.53 4.45 -0.98
N ASP A 110 10.70 4.94 -1.35
CA ASP A 110 11.95 4.51 -0.75
C ASP A 110 12.80 5.69 -0.21
N ALA A 111 13.86 5.35 0.48
CA ALA A 111 14.75 6.33 1.11
C ALA A 111 15.47 7.27 0.11
N SER A 112 15.42 6.98 -1.20
CA SER A 112 15.97 7.87 -2.24
C SER A 112 15.02 9.01 -2.61
N GLY A 113 13.80 9.05 -2.04
CA GLY A 113 12.76 10.02 -2.39
C GLY A 113 11.96 9.64 -3.64
N ARG A 114 12.06 8.39 -4.10
CA ARG A 114 11.15 7.87 -5.12
C ARG A 114 9.80 7.57 -4.48
N MET A 115 8.76 8.17 -5.01
CA MET A 115 7.37 8.00 -4.56
C MET A 115 6.57 7.23 -5.61
N VAL A 116 5.64 6.41 -5.16
CA VAL A 116 4.65 5.71 -5.98
C VAL A 116 3.27 6.02 -5.42
N VAL A 117 2.41 6.61 -6.25
CA VAL A 117 0.98 6.76 -5.97
C VAL A 117 0.25 5.67 -6.74
N CYS A 118 -0.60 4.94 -6.06
CA CYS A 118 -1.23 3.73 -6.56
C CYS A 118 -2.72 3.97 -6.85
N ASP A 119 -3.10 3.84 -8.14
CA ASP A 119 -4.46 3.92 -8.65
C ASP A 119 -4.92 2.50 -8.99
N PHE A 120 -5.26 1.72 -7.98
CA PHE A 120 -5.50 0.29 -8.11
C PHE A 120 -6.71 -0.25 -7.34
N GLY A 121 -7.46 0.59 -6.64
CA GLY A 121 -8.73 0.19 -6.04
C GLY A 121 -9.66 -0.41 -7.09
N ASN A 122 -10.40 -1.44 -6.72
CA ASN A 122 -11.20 -2.22 -7.64
C ASN A 122 -12.28 -3.05 -6.90
N ASN A 123 -13.02 -2.39 -6.05
CA ASN A 123 -13.98 -2.92 -5.08
C ASN A 123 -14.89 -4.05 -5.59
N ILE A 124 -15.28 -3.97 -6.85
CA ILE A 124 -16.11 -4.98 -7.51
C ILE A 124 -15.32 -5.81 -8.53
N SER A 125 -14.00 -5.72 -8.50
CA SER A 125 -13.09 -6.47 -9.39
C SER A 125 -13.43 -6.35 -10.88
N LEU A 126 -13.80 -5.14 -11.33
CA LEU A 126 -14.25 -4.89 -12.71
C LEU A 126 -13.17 -4.23 -13.56
N ARG A 127 -12.22 -3.51 -12.95
CA ARG A 127 -11.14 -2.83 -13.66
C ARG A 127 -10.19 -3.86 -14.29
N LYS A 128 -9.92 -3.65 -15.58
CA LYS A 128 -9.01 -4.51 -16.38
C LYS A 128 -7.59 -3.97 -16.45
N GLU A 129 -7.40 -2.71 -16.12
CA GLU A 129 -6.12 -2.04 -16.09
C GLU A 129 -6.07 -1.12 -14.87
N LEU A 130 -4.99 -1.21 -14.14
CA LEU A 130 -4.66 -0.47 -12.93
C LEU A 130 -3.41 0.35 -13.19
N ALA A 131 -3.13 1.38 -12.39
CA ALA A 131 -2.03 2.29 -12.66
C ALA A 131 -1.20 2.61 -11.41
N LEU A 132 0.07 2.90 -11.66
CA LEU A 132 1.03 3.42 -10.70
C LEU A 132 1.59 4.73 -11.26
N TYR A 133 1.64 5.79 -10.46
CA TYR A 133 2.28 7.04 -10.80
C TYR A 133 3.62 7.12 -10.07
N LEU A 134 4.72 7.06 -10.82
CA LEU A 134 6.08 7.10 -10.31
C LEU A 134 6.61 8.52 -10.41
N LEU A 135 7.00 9.12 -9.30
CA LEU A 135 7.50 10.50 -9.25
C LEU A 135 8.60 10.66 -8.20
N ALA A 136 9.30 11.77 -8.25
CA ALA A 136 10.11 12.21 -7.12
C ALA A 136 9.20 12.78 -6.04
N GLU A 137 9.53 12.54 -4.77
CA GLU A 137 8.79 13.11 -3.64
C GLU A 137 8.72 14.65 -3.79
N PRO A 138 7.51 15.26 -3.75
CA PRO A 138 7.38 16.70 -3.85
C PRO A 138 8.02 17.40 -2.65
N VAL A 139 8.70 18.52 -2.90
CA VAL A 139 9.25 19.38 -1.83
C VAL A 139 8.16 20.29 -1.29
N LEU A 140 8.25 20.64 -0.01
CA LEU A 140 7.36 21.66 0.59
C LEU A 140 7.35 22.96 -0.24
N GLY A 141 6.15 23.49 -0.49
CA GLY A 141 5.95 24.66 -1.34
C GLY A 141 5.72 24.35 -2.82
N THR A 142 5.73 23.08 -3.22
CA THR A 142 5.29 22.66 -4.55
C THR A 142 3.76 22.64 -4.60
N ASP A 143 3.16 23.35 -5.55
CA ASP A 143 1.70 23.35 -5.74
C ASP A 143 1.24 22.25 -6.69
N ALA A 144 2.11 21.84 -7.62
CA ALA A 144 1.80 20.83 -8.61
C ALA A 144 3.05 20.12 -9.14
N VAL A 145 2.89 18.87 -9.51
CA VAL A 145 3.88 18.03 -10.19
C VAL A 145 3.28 17.58 -11.52
N ALA A 146 4.03 17.74 -12.61
CA ALA A 146 3.69 17.23 -13.94
C ALA A 146 4.72 16.19 -14.43
N ASP A 147 5.86 16.10 -13.76
CA ASP A 147 6.92 15.13 -14.06
C ASP A 147 6.69 13.85 -13.25
N PHE A 148 5.89 12.97 -13.81
CA PHE A 148 5.67 11.62 -13.31
C PHE A 148 5.55 10.65 -14.48
N ARG A 149 5.82 9.38 -14.21
CA ARG A 149 5.66 8.30 -15.15
C ARG A 149 4.46 7.44 -14.75
N LYS A 150 3.46 7.33 -15.63
CA LYS A 150 2.34 6.41 -15.44
C LYS A 150 2.73 5.03 -15.95
N VAL A 151 2.70 4.03 -15.08
CA VAL A 151 2.91 2.61 -15.40
C VAL A 151 1.62 1.87 -15.19
N THR A 152 1.23 0.99 -16.11
CA THR A 152 -0.01 0.22 -16.00
C THR A 152 0.24 -1.26 -15.79
N PHE A 153 -0.73 -1.94 -15.19
CA PHE A 153 -0.73 -3.39 -15.02
C PHE A 153 -2.15 -3.96 -15.00
N ALA A 154 -2.23 -5.26 -15.15
CA ALA A 154 -3.42 -6.05 -14.91
C ALA A 154 -3.05 -7.27 -14.07
N TRP A 155 -3.99 -7.76 -13.26
CA TRP A 155 -3.75 -8.99 -12.50
C TRP A 155 -3.66 -10.18 -13.46
N PRO A 156 -2.55 -10.94 -13.46
CA PRO A 156 -2.35 -12.01 -14.44
C PRO A 156 -3.26 -13.21 -14.24
N ASP A 157 -3.81 -13.38 -13.04
CA ASP A 157 -4.71 -14.47 -12.66
C ASP A 157 -6.20 -14.08 -12.69
N GLN A 158 -6.56 -12.79 -12.82
CA GLN A 158 -7.96 -12.36 -12.96
C GLN A 158 -8.51 -12.76 -14.33
N LYS A 159 -9.48 -13.68 -14.35
CA LYS A 159 -10.05 -14.24 -15.60
C LYS A 159 -11.47 -13.76 -15.90
N ALA A 160 -12.17 -13.24 -14.89
CA ALA A 160 -13.53 -12.72 -15.00
C ALA A 160 -13.60 -11.26 -14.53
N PHE A 161 -14.54 -10.48 -15.14
CA PHE A 161 -14.76 -9.06 -14.84
C PHE A 161 -16.26 -8.80 -14.79
N PRO A 162 -16.87 -8.70 -13.59
CA PRO A 162 -16.23 -8.81 -12.27
C PRO A 162 -15.71 -10.21 -11.95
N ASP A 163 -14.69 -10.25 -11.09
CA ASP A 163 -14.25 -11.50 -10.47
C ASP A 163 -15.28 -11.95 -9.44
N PRO A 164 -15.82 -13.18 -9.54
CA PRO A 164 -16.83 -13.68 -8.60
C PRO A 164 -16.33 -13.79 -7.16
N GLU A 165 -15.02 -13.99 -6.96
CA GLU A 165 -14.42 -14.08 -5.63
C GLU A 165 -14.08 -12.71 -5.03
N LEU A 166 -14.12 -11.62 -5.83
CA LEU A 166 -13.77 -10.26 -5.43
C LEU A 166 -12.38 -10.18 -4.75
N ALA A 167 -11.39 -10.91 -5.31
CA ALA A 167 -10.06 -11.05 -4.76
C ALA A 167 -9.03 -10.09 -5.37
N HIS A 168 -9.44 -9.27 -6.34
CA HIS A 168 -8.57 -8.40 -7.12
C HIS A 168 -8.79 -6.90 -6.84
N ASP A 169 -9.31 -6.58 -5.67
CA ASP A 169 -9.19 -5.25 -5.08
C ASP A 169 -7.81 -5.08 -4.47
N CYS A 170 -7.29 -3.85 -4.38
CA CYS A 170 -5.96 -3.60 -3.85
C CYS A 170 -5.94 -2.26 -3.11
N GLU A 171 -5.44 -2.28 -1.88
CA GLU A 171 -5.53 -1.14 -0.98
C GLU A 171 -4.17 -0.76 -0.36
N ALA A 172 -3.17 -1.63 -0.47
CA ALA A 172 -1.90 -1.41 0.20
C ALA A 172 -0.70 -1.64 -0.69
N ALA A 173 0.35 -0.82 -0.48
CA ALA A 173 1.62 -0.93 -1.16
C ALA A 173 2.79 -0.60 -0.24
N PHE A 174 3.92 -1.28 -0.41
CA PHE A 174 5.16 -0.95 0.29
C PHE A 174 6.39 -1.25 -0.56
N MET A 175 7.52 -0.66 -0.21
CA MET A 175 8.79 -0.90 -0.90
C MET A 175 9.82 -1.51 0.03
N VAL A 176 10.49 -2.58 -0.44
CA VAL A 176 11.63 -3.23 0.24
C VAL A 176 12.71 -3.51 -0.79
N GLY A 177 13.95 -3.13 -0.50
CA GLY A 177 15.08 -3.40 -1.38
C GLY A 177 14.94 -2.81 -2.79
N GLY A 178 14.23 -1.69 -2.93
CA GLY A 178 13.98 -1.02 -4.20
C GLY A 178 12.90 -1.67 -5.08
N ARG A 179 12.20 -2.71 -4.57
CA ARG A 179 11.07 -3.37 -5.23
C ARG A 179 9.76 -2.93 -4.61
N LEU A 180 8.74 -2.83 -5.44
CA LEU A 180 7.38 -2.54 -5.03
C LEU A 180 6.62 -3.84 -4.76
N TYR A 181 5.86 -3.84 -3.68
CA TYR A 181 4.94 -4.92 -3.30
C TYR A 181 3.55 -4.37 -3.08
N LEU A 182 2.55 -5.13 -3.51
CA LEU A 182 1.13 -4.80 -3.40
C LEU A 182 0.43 -5.86 -2.57
N LEU A 183 -0.55 -5.45 -1.77
CA LEU A 183 -1.43 -6.35 -1.01
C LEU A 183 -2.86 -6.16 -1.47
N THR A 184 -3.47 -7.25 -1.92
CA THR A 184 -4.88 -7.23 -2.30
C THR A 184 -5.80 -7.16 -1.08
N GLN A 185 -6.98 -6.60 -1.25
CA GLN A 185 -8.07 -6.67 -0.29
C GLN A 185 -9.12 -7.66 -0.83
N HIS A 186 -9.19 -8.83 -0.22
CA HIS A 186 -10.26 -9.78 -0.55
C HIS A 186 -11.56 -9.35 0.14
N ARG A 187 -12.64 -9.25 -0.63
CA ARG A 187 -13.93 -8.78 -0.09
C ARG A 187 -14.87 -9.90 0.35
N ARG A 188 -14.51 -11.15 0.14
CA ARG A 188 -15.31 -12.33 0.52
C ARG A 188 -14.68 -13.19 1.61
N ASP A 189 -13.41 -12.98 1.89
CA ASP A 189 -12.68 -13.68 2.95
C ASP A 189 -11.72 -12.73 3.66
N THR A 190 -10.79 -13.25 4.46
CA THR A 190 -9.80 -12.46 5.21
C THR A 190 -8.39 -12.59 4.64
N LEU A 191 -8.28 -13.09 3.41
CA LEU A 191 -6.99 -13.31 2.77
C LEU A 191 -6.48 -12.01 2.10
N THR A 192 -5.18 -11.95 1.93
CA THR A 192 -4.49 -11.00 1.06
C THR A 192 -3.44 -11.74 0.26
N ASP A 193 -3.34 -11.42 -1.01
CA ASP A 193 -2.26 -11.86 -1.87
C ASP A 193 -1.16 -10.80 -1.90
N LEU A 194 0.08 -11.24 -1.75
CA LEU A 194 1.28 -10.41 -1.87
C LEU A 194 1.82 -10.51 -3.30
N TRP A 195 1.86 -9.39 -3.97
CA TRP A 195 2.35 -9.30 -5.33
C TRP A 195 3.61 -8.43 -5.40
N ARG A 196 4.65 -8.92 -6.07
CA ARG A 196 5.83 -8.13 -6.43
C ARG A 196 5.61 -7.46 -7.77
N VAL A 197 5.99 -6.20 -7.85
CA VAL A 197 6.05 -5.42 -9.10
C VAL A 197 7.48 -4.96 -9.32
N ASP A 198 8.09 -5.48 -10.37
CA ASP A 198 9.41 -5.02 -10.81
C ASP A 198 9.20 -3.75 -11.66
N LEU A 199 9.48 -2.58 -11.07
CA LEU A 199 9.27 -1.29 -11.71
C LEU A 199 10.17 -1.16 -12.95
N PRO A 200 9.65 -0.63 -14.08
CA PRO A 200 10.38 -0.58 -15.32
C PRO A 200 11.52 0.44 -15.27
N ALA A 201 12.68 0.06 -15.81
CA ALA A 201 13.81 0.97 -15.98
C ALA A 201 13.43 2.19 -16.85
N PRO A 202 14.13 3.33 -16.73
CA PRO A 202 13.95 4.47 -17.61
C PRO A 202 14.01 4.04 -19.09
N GLY A 203 13.02 4.47 -19.89
CA GLY A 203 12.93 4.13 -21.33
C GLY A 203 12.38 2.73 -21.64
N ALA A 204 12.10 1.88 -20.66
CA ALA A 204 11.36 0.63 -20.87
C ALA A 204 9.85 0.90 -21.04
N ALA A 205 9.11 -0.13 -21.46
CA ALA A 205 7.65 -0.04 -21.61
C ALA A 205 6.95 0.32 -20.29
N ASP A 206 5.89 1.13 -20.38
CA ASP A 206 5.09 1.57 -19.24
C ASP A 206 4.00 0.56 -18.85
N LYS A 207 4.35 -0.72 -18.95
CA LYS A 207 3.49 -1.82 -18.56
C LYS A 207 4.29 -2.90 -17.84
N VAL A 208 3.75 -3.35 -16.70
CA VAL A 208 4.38 -4.40 -15.89
C VAL A 208 3.41 -5.55 -15.66
N VAL A 209 3.95 -6.69 -15.25
CA VAL A 209 3.16 -7.86 -14.86
C VAL A 209 3.53 -8.20 -13.42
N PRO A 210 2.60 -8.06 -12.46
CA PRO A 210 2.83 -8.47 -11.09
C PRO A 210 3.08 -9.97 -10.96
N VAL A 211 3.89 -10.36 -9.99
CA VAL A 211 4.18 -11.76 -9.66
C VAL A 211 3.69 -12.04 -8.23
N LYS A 212 2.78 -13.01 -8.08
CA LYS A 212 2.30 -13.43 -6.76
C LYS A 212 3.42 -14.15 -6.01
N VAL A 213 3.82 -13.63 -4.85
CA VAL A 213 4.97 -14.13 -4.09
C VAL A 213 4.61 -14.56 -2.67
N GLY A 214 3.38 -14.31 -2.22
CA GLY A 214 2.93 -14.72 -0.89
C GLY A 214 1.43 -14.60 -0.71
N ARG A 215 0.91 -15.18 0.37
CA ARG A 215 -0.49 -15.07 0.81
C ARG A 215 -0.54 -15.08 2.34
N LEU A 216 -1.45 -14.30 2.91
CA LEU A 216 -1.67 -14.22 4.35
C LEU A 216 -3.17 -14.25 4.66
N ASP A 217 -3.55 -14.97 5.71
CA ASP A 217 -4.83 -14.71 6.38
C ASP A 217 -4.66 -13.49 7.30
N ALA A 218 -5.03 -12.32 6.78
CA ALA A 218 -4.83 -11.04 7.44
C ALA A 218 -5.82 -10.78 8.60
N LYS A 219 -6.80 -11.67 8.80
CA LYS A 219 -7.89 -11.54 9.79
C LYS A 219 -8.79 -10.32 9.57
N GLY A 220 -8.86 -9.85 8.35
CA GLY A 220 -9.67 -8.71 7.93
C GLY A 220 -9.27 -8.22 6.54
N MET A 221 -10.03 -7.27 6.01
CA MET A 221 -9.74 -6.61 4.74
C MET A 221 -8.54 -5.68 4.93
N VAL A 222 -7.45 -5.91 4.18
CA VAL A 222 -6.22 -5.09 4.24
C VAL A 222 -6.53 -3.70 3.69
N THR A 223 -6.06 -2.66 4.39
CA THR A 223 -6.32 -1.26 4.04
C THR A 223 -5.04 -0.45 3.83
N ASP A 224 -3.91 -0.81 4.46
CA ASP A 224 -2.62 -0.17 4.19
C ASP A 224 -1.45 -1.03 4.69
N ALA A 225 -0.24 -0.70 4.26
CA ALA A 225 1.00 -1.33 4.73
C ALA A 225 2.19 -0.36 4.70
N ALA A 226 3.04 -0.44 5.73
CA ALA A 226 4.19 0.44 5.86
C ALA A 226 5.43 -0.27 6.39
N VAL A 227 6.58 0.02 5.80
CA VAL A 227 7.89 -0.43 6.30
C VAL A 227 8.40 0.55 7.35
N SER A 228 8.96 0.03 8.45
CA SER A 228 9.54 0.85 9.52
C SER A 228 10.73 1.69 9.03
N PRO A 229 11.03 2.84 9.68
CA PRO A 229 12.16 3.68 9.30
C PRO A 229 13.51 2.96 9.28
N ASP A 230 13.73 2.00 10.18
CA ASP A 230 14.93 1.16 10.21
C ASP A 230 14.96 0.04 9.15
N GLY A 231 13.88 -0.09 8.36
CA GLY A 231 13.75 -1.09 7.29
C GLY A 231 13.60 -2.54 7.77
N LYS A 232 13.31 -2.76 9.05
CA LYS A 232 13.32 -4.12 9.64
C LYS A 232 11.94 -4.71 9.88
N ARG A 233 10.88 -3.91 9.79
CA ARG A 233 9.52 -4.36 10.07
C ARG A 233 8.56 -3.92 9.00
N LEU A 234 7.54 -4.73 8.77
CA LEU A 234 6.39 -4.44 7.92
C LEU A 234 5.14 -4.41 8.80
N ALA A 235 4.47 -3.27 8.85
CA ALA A 235 3.11 -3.17 9.36
C ALA A 235 2.12 -3.48 8.24
N VAL A 236 1.08 -4.25 8.54
CA VAL A 236 -0.08 -4.49 7.65
C VAL A 236 -1.32 -4.17 8.46
N LEU A 237 -2.10 -3.23 7.97
CA LEU A 237 -3.33 -2.76 8.59
C LEU A 237 -4.54 -3.40 7.91
N THR A 238 -5.55 -3.72 8.69
CA THR A 238 -6.90 -4.04 8.22
C THR A 238 -7.91 -3.16 8.98
N TYR A 239 -9.16 -3.14 8.58
CA TYR A 239 -10.19 -2.41 9.33
C TYR A 239 -10.30 -2.83 10.81
N THR A 240 -9.95 -4.06 11.13
CA THR A 240 -10.18 -4.63 12.46
C THR A 240 -8.96 -5.23 13.12
N PHE A 241 -7.82 -5.25 12.44
CA PHE A 241 -6.63 -5.94 12.90
C PHE A 241 -5.35 -5.24 12.46
N VAL A 242 -4.28 -5.38 13.22
CA VAL A 242 -2.95 -4.89 12.86
C VAL A 242 -1.92 -5.99 13.02
N TRP A 243 -1.04 -6.11 12.04
CA TRP A 243 0.12 -6.99 12.02
C TRP A 243 1.40 -6.18 11.96
N VAL A 244 2.43 -6.65 12.63
CA VAL A 244 3.80 -6.17 12.46
C VAL A 244 4.72 -7.39 12.36
N PHE A 245 5.27 -7.61 11.18
CA PHE A 245 6.18 -8.69 10.85
C PHE A 245 7.63 -8.21 10.92
N ASP A 246 8.54 -9.01 11.45
CA ASP A 246 9.97 -8.79 11.25
C ASP A 246 10.32 -9.20 9.81
N LEU A 247 10.93 -8.27 9.07
CA LEU A 247 11.33 -8.52 7.69
C LEU A 247 12.52 -9.48 7.62
N PRO A 248 12.51 -10.45 6.69
CA PRO A 248 13.65 -11.34 6.50
C PRO A 248 14.85 -10.57 5.95
N ALA A 249 16.06 -10.99 6.32
CA ALA A 249 17.29 -10.38 5.80
C ALA A 249 17.44 -10.53 4.28
N THR A 250 16.82 -11.55 3.69
CA THR A 250 16.81 -11.82 2.25
C THR A 250 15.52 -12.51 1.85
N GLY A 251 15.14 -12.38 0.57
CA GLY A 251 13.95 -13.04 0.02
C GLY A 251 12.67 -12.27 0.27
N GLU A 252 11.53 -12.91 0.06
CA GLU A 252 10.20 -12.31 0.02
C GLU A 252 9.20 -12.99 0.97
N ALA A 253 9.69 -13.84 1.89
CA ALA A 253 8.86 -14.55 2.86
C ALA A 253 8.43 -13.62 4.02
N PHE A 254 7.86 -12.46 3.70
CA PHE A 254 7.59 -11.38 4.66
C PHE A 254 6.65 -11.77 5.80
N PHE A 255 5.77 -12.74 5.60
CA PHE A 255 4.80 -13.18 6.59
C PHE A 255 5.26 -14.38 7.43
N SER A 256 6.45 -14.95 7.13
CA SER A 256 6.92 -16.19 7.77
C SER A 256 7.76 -15.96 9.02
N GLY A 257 8.29 -14.76 9.20
CA GLY A 257 9.12 -14.38 10.35
C GLY A 257 8.33 -14.16 11.64
N PRO A 258 9.00 -13.75 12.74
CA PRO A 258 8.34 -13.31 13.95
C PRO A 258 7.33 -12.21 13.65
N ALA A 259 6.18 -12.26 14.33
CA ALA A 259 5.13 -11.27 14.14
C ALA A 259 4.51 -10.87 15.47
N ARG A 260 4.02 -9.64 15.51
CA ARG A 260 3.14 -9.12 16.57
C ARG A 260 1.84 -8.67 15.95
N SER A 261 0.75 -8.78 16.72
CA SER A 261 -0.55 -8.41 16.21
C SER A 261 -1.52 -8.11 17.34
N ALA A 262 -2.64 -7.49 17.01
CA ALA A 262 -3.81 -7.37 17.86
C ALA A 262 -5.07 -7.03 17.06
N PRO A 263 -6.26 -7.45 17.51
CA PRO A 263 -7.51 -6.84 17.09
C PRO A 263 -7.55 -5.37 17.49
N LEU A 264 -8.07 -4.51 16.62
CA LEU A 264 -8.23 -3.08 16.90
C LEU A 264 -9.60 -2.79 17.52
N SER A 265 -9.63 -2.00 18.57
CA SER A 265 -10.84 -1.43 19.16
C SER A 265 -10.89 0.06 18.87
N LEU A 266 -11.56 0.43 17.78
CA LEU A 266 -11.68 1.80 17.31
C LEU A 266 -13.00 2.43 17.77
N PRO A 267 -13.06 3.77 17.92
CA PRO A 267 -14.33 4.46 18.09
C PRO A 267 -15.27 4.18 16.90
N ALA A 268 -16.56 3.99 17.17
CA ALA A 268 -17.54 3.62 16.15
C ALA A 268 -17.63 4.59 14.94
N LEU A 269 -17.24 5.86 15.12
CA LEU A 269 -17.22 6.87 14.06
C LEU A 269 -15.87 6.98 13.33
N SER A 270 -14.90 6.13 13.64
CA SER A 270 -13.53 6.17 13.07
C SER A 270 -13.04 4.76 12.73
N TRP A 271 -13.95 3.88 12.35
CA TRP A 271 -13.66 2.45 12.15
C TRP A 271 -12.93 2.17 10.81
N GLN A 272 -13.06 3.06 9.82
CA GLN A 272 -12.38 2.92 8.53
C GLN A 272 -10.96 3.49 8.65
N VAL A 273 -10.06 2.71 9.24
CA VAL A 273 -8.64 3.04 9.26
C VAL A 273 -7.98 2.53 7.99
N GLU A 274 -7.54 3.47 7.16
CA GLU A 274 -6.99 3.18 5.83
C GLU A 274 -5.61 3.81 5.61
N GLY A 275 -5.10 4.52 6.61
CA GLY A 275 -3.73 5.03 6.58
C GLY A 275 -2.88 4.38 7.66
N CYS A 276 -1.71 3.85 7.28
CA CYS A 276 -0.73 3.28 8.20
C CYS A 276 0.67 3.81 7.89
N SER A 277 1.31 4.40 8.89
CA SER A 277 2.69 4.81 8.79
C SER A 277 3.42 4.61 10.12
N TRP A 278 4.68 4.99 10.17
CA TRP A 278 5.50 4.92 11.36
C TRP A 278 5.85 6.32 11.87
N LEU A 279 5.66 6.57 13.17
CA LEU A 279 6.18 7.75 13.85
C LEU A 279 7.67 7.60 14.16
N ASP A 280 8.04 6.40 14.55
CA ASP A 280 9.37 5.91 14.86
C ASP A 280 9.38 4.38 14.74
N ASP A 281 10.52 3.72 15.03
CA ASP A 281 10.62 2.26 14.93
C ASP A 281 9.74 1.48 15.94
N ALA A 282 9.08 2.14 16.88
CA ALA A 282 8.30 1.51 17.94
C ALA A 282 6.82 1.93 17.97
N THR A 283 6.41 2.86 17.10
CA THR A 283 5.07 3.48 17.16
C THR A 283 4.49 3.66 15.77
N LEU A 284 3.29 3.14 15.54
CA LEU A 284 2.52 3.39 14.33
C LEU A 284 1.69 4.68 14.45
N LEU A 285 1.52 5.36 13.33
CA LEU A 285 0.51 6.39 13.10
C LEU A 285 -0.56 5.80 12.19
N LEU A 286 -1.81 5.81 12.63
CA LEU A 286 -2.95 5.33 11.86
C LEU A 286 -3.84 6.52 11.50
N GLY A 287 -4.35 6.54 10.26
CA GLY A 287 -5.30 7.52 9.76
C GLY A 287 -6.62 6.86 9.42
N SER A 288 -7.74 7.55 9.68
CA SER A 288 -9.06 7.09 9.26
C SER A 288 -9.64 7.97 8.16
N GLU A 289 -10.51 7.42 7.34
CA GLU A 289 -11.31 8.18 6.37
C GLU A 289 -12.08 9.34 7.05
N GLN A 290 -12.45 9.16 8.31
CA GLN A 290 -13.18 10.18 9.07
C GLN A 290 -12.29 11.35 9.50
N GLY A 291 -10.97 11.28 9.19
CA GLY A 291 -10.00 12.33 9.46
C GLY A 291 -9.30 12.21 10.81
N ASP A 292 -9.50 11.14 11.55
CA ASP A 292 -8.84 10.94 12.84
C ASP A 292 -7.47 10.32 12.68
N LEU A 293 -6.51 10.80 13.49
CA LEU A 293 -5.18 10.22 13.65
C LEU A 293 -5.04 9.55 14.99
N PHE A 294 -4.42 8.38 14.99
CA PHE A 294 -4.18 7.58 16.20
C PHE A 294 -2.72 7.16 16.28
N ARG A 295 -2.22 6.99 17.52
CA ARG A 295 -0.92 6.35 17.81
C ARG A 295 -1.13 4.96 18.37
N LEU A 296 -0.33 4.02 17.91
CA LEU A 296 -0.33 2.65 18.38
C LEU A 296 1.11 2.17 18.68
N PRO A 297 1.52 2.13 19.95
CA PRO A 297 2.82 1.59 20.33
C PRO A 297 2.89 0.08 20.06
N LEU A 298 4.00 -0.41 19.53
CA LEU A 298 4.24 -1.85 19.30
C LEU A 298 4.22 -2.67 20.61
N ALA A 299 4.53 -2.03 21.74
CA ALA A 299 4.46 -2.67 23.06
C ALA A 299 3.04 -3.11 23.44
N ALA A 300 2.00 -2.55 22.81
CA ALA A 300 0.61 -2.96 23.01
C ALA A 300 0.26 -4.24 22.26
N LEU A 301 1.02 -4.60 21.21
CA LEU A 301 0.78 -5.79 20.41
C LEU A 301 1.31 -7.04 21.10
N LYS A 302 0.74 -8.20 20.78
CA LYS A 302 1.15 -9.51 21.29
C LYS A 302 1.87 -10.30 20.20
N GLU A 303 2.78 -11.18 20.61
CA GLU A 303 3.40 -12.13 19.68
C GLU A 303 2.32 -13.03 19.06
N ALA A 304 2.37 -13.17 17.72
CA ALA A 304 1.51 -14.05 16.96
C ALA A 304 2.28 -15.34 16.63
N LYS A 305 1.64 -16.48 16.86
CA LYS A 305 2.21 -17.82 16.65
C LYS A 305 1.86 -18.38 15.28
#